data_b974b5cdc0a87b61ee19c7adb22a864e
#
_entry.id   b974b5cdc0a87b61ee19c7adb22a864e
#
_cell.length_a   1.000
_cell.length_b   1.000
_cell.length_c   1.000
_cell.angle_alpha   90.00
_cell.angle_beta   90.00
_cell.angle_gamma   90.00
#
_symmetry.space_group_name_H-M   'P 1'
#
loop_
_entity.id
_entity.type
_entity.pdbx_description
1 polymer ?
#
loop_
_entity_poly.entity_id
_entity_poly.type
_entity_poly.pdbx_seq_one_letter_code
_entity_poly.pdbx_strand_id
1 'polypeptide(L)'
;SMGVQSFHPEDLRFLNRRHDRQQAIKAVELCKEYGITNISIDLIYGLPNQTQQAWEENLRQAIRLDVPHLSAYHLIYEEGTALYKLLEAGKVTPINEELSVSFFSTLIDRLAEAGYLHYEISNFTRPGFFSKHNSSYWTGKKYLGLGPSAHSYNGIDREWNPSSLPIYIDGIETVSYTHLRAHETLSDL
;
A
#
# COMPACT_ATOMS: atom_id res chain seq x y z
N SER A 1 3.31 10.05 -5.34
CA SER A 1 3.11 8.59 -5.43
C SER A 1 2.23 8.23 -6.60
N MET A 2 2.48 7.09 -7.22
CA MET A 2 1.72 6.57 -8.35
C MET A 2 1.37 5.11 -8.12
N GLY A 3 0.07 4.79 -8.13
CA GLY A 3 -0.43 3.42 -8.00
C GLY A 3 -0.27 2.64 -9.31
N VAL A 4 0.93 2.19 -9.61
CA VAL A 4 1.24 1.35 -10.78
C VAL A 4 0.61 -0.04 -10.64
N GLN A 5 0.68 -0.62 -9.46
CA GLN A 5 0.15 -1.90 -9.01
C GLN A 5 0.80 -3.12 -9.66
N SER A 6 0.91 -3.18 -10.97
CA SER A 6 1.58 -4.23 -11.75
C SER A 6 1.95 -3.71 -13.14
N PHE A 7 2.86 -4.41 -13.80
CA PHE A 7 3.18 -4.21 -15.22
C PHE A 7 2.61 -5.33 -16.11
N HIS A 8 1.90 -6.29 -15.54
CA HIS A 8 1.23 -7.35 -16.29
C HIS A 8 -0.22 -6.98 -16.61
N PRO A 9 -0.64 -7.09 -17.89
CA PRO A 9 -2.00 -6.73 -18.29
C PRO A 9 -3.10 -7.52 -17.58
N GLU A 10 -2.83 -8.77 -17.20
CA GLU A 10 -3.79 -9.63 -16.49
C GLU A 10 -4.01 -9.17 -15.07
N ASP A 11 -2.94 -8.80 -14.35
CA ASP A 11 -3.00 -8.24 -13.01
C ASP A 11 -3.77 -6.91 -13.01
N LEU A 12 -3.46 -6.02 -13.96
CA LEU A 12 -4.13 -4.73 -14.07
C LEU A 12 -5.62 -4.89 -14.37
N ARG A 13 -6.01 -5.84 -15.22
CA ARG A 13 -7.42 -6.17 -15.49
C ARG A 13 -8.11 -6.71 -14.24
N PHE A 14 -7.46 -7.63 -13.52
CA PHE A 14 -7.98 -8.18 -12.27
C PHE A 14 -8.20 -7.08 -11.21
N LEU A 15 -7.26 -6.15 -11.08
CA LEU A 15 -7.33 -5.01 -10.18
C LEU A 15 -8.25 -3.88 -10.69
N ASN A 16 -8.94 -4.09 -11.80
CA ASN A 16 -9.83 -3.10 -12.45
C ASN A 16 -9.13 -1.75 -12.69
N ARG A 17 -7.85 -1.78 -13.10
CA ARG A 17 -7.08 -0.58 -13.43
C ARG A 17 -7.35 -0.14 -14.87
N ARG A 18 -7.46 1.18 -15.06
CA ARG A 18 -7.72 1.78 -16.38
C ARG A 18 -6.46 1.94 -17.22
N HIS A 19 -5.30 2.08 -16.56
CA HIS A 19 -4.01 2.23 -17.23
C HIS A 19 -3.42 0.87 -17.60
N ASP A 20 -2.56 0.90 -18.58
CA ASP A 20 -1.69 -0.22 -18.97
C ASP A 20 -0.23 0.00 -18.54
N ARG A 21 0.62 -1.00 -18.82
CA ARG A 21 2.06 -0.94 -18.54
C ARG A 21 2.74 0.27 -19.14
N GLN A 22 2.44 0.59 -20.42
CA GLN A 22 3.11 1.67 -21.13
C GLN A 22 2.73 3.03 -20.57
N GLN A 23 1.46 3.20 -20.22
CA GLN A 23 0.96 4.42 -19.58
C GLN A 23 1.60 4.63 -18.20
N ALA A 24 1.77 3.56 -17.41
CA ALA A 24 2.46 3.64 -16.12
C ALA A 24 3.93 4.06 -16.27
N ILE A 25 4.66 3.45 -17.21
CA ILE A 25 6.05 3.80 -17.51
C ILE A 25 6.13 5.26 -17.98
N LYS A 26 5.31 5.63 -18.95
CA LYS A 26 5.28 6.99 -19.51
C LYS A 26 4.97 8.06 -18.47
N ALA A 27 4.09 7.76 -17.50
CA ALA A 27 3.78 8.69 -16.42
C ALA A 27 5.00 8.97 -15.53
N VAL A 28 5.79 7.95 -15.20
CA VAL A 28 7.03 8.11 -14.43
C VAL A 28 8.07 8.91 -15.23
N GLU A 29 8.25 8.58 -16.51
CA GLU A 29 9.19 9.27 -17.40
C GLU A 29 8.84 10.75 -17.55
N LEU A 30 7.56 11.07 -17.77
CA LEU A 30 7.08 12.46 -17.85
C LEU A 30 7.36 13.23 -16.55
N CYS A 31 7.10 12.63 -15.38
CA CYS A 31 7.44 13.29 -14.13
C CYS A 31 8.92 13.64 -14.04
N LYS A 32 9.80 12.70 -14.43
CA LYS A 32 11.25 12.95 -14.45
C LYS A 32 11.64 14.03 -15.47
N GLU A 33 11.05 14.01 -16.65
CA GLU A 33 11.27 15.03 -17.72
C GLU A 33 10.93 16.44 -17.23
N TYR A 34 9.86 16.56 -16.43
CA TYR A 34 9.45 17.83 -15.81
C TYR A 34 10.12 18.13 -14.47
N GLY A 35 11.21 17.44 -14.12
CA GLY A 35 12.01 17.70 -12.93
C GLY A 35 11.41 17.15 -11.62
N ILE A 36 10.33 16.37 -11.67
CA ILE A 36 9.76 15.69 -10.50
C ILE A 36 10.50 14.37 -10.32
N THR A 37 11.52 14.36 -9.49
CA THR A 37 12.39 13.19 -9.27
C THR A 37 12.10 12.43 -7.99
N ASN A 38 11.47 13.05 -6.99
CA ASN A 38 11.04 12.38 -5.76
C ASN A 38 9.72 11.65 -6.00
N ILE A 39 9.80 10.48 -6.60
CA ILE A 39 8.65 9.67 -7.04
C ILE A 39 8.59 8.40 -6.20
N SER A 40 7.38 8.04 -5.76
CA SER A 40 7.06 6.72 -5.23
C SER A 40 6.15 5.98 -6.21
N ILE A 41 6.39 4.69 -6.41
CA ILE A 41 5.44 3.81 -7.11
C ILE A 41 4.95 2.71 -6.16
N ASP A 42 3.69 2.34 -6.32
CA ASP A 42 3.07 1.31 -5.51
C ASP A 42 2.85 0.06 -6.36
N LEU A 43 3.23 -1.11 -5.86
CA LEU A 43 3.00 -2.42 -6.45
C LEU A 43 2.11 -3.26 -5.53
N ILE A 44 1.39 -4.21 -6.13
CA ILE A 44 0.62 -5.22 -5.40
C ILE A 44 1.13 -6.60 -5.83
N TYR A 45 1.41 -7.46 -4.86
CA TYR A 45 1.79 -8.85 -5.07
C TYR A 45 0.83 -9.80 -4.34
N GLY A 46 0.94 -11.09 -4.61
CA GLY A 46 0.01 -12.07 -4.04
C GLY A 46 -1.34 -12.11 -4.77
N LEU A 47 -1.36 -11.66 -6.03
CA LEU A 47 -2.57 -11.72 -6.86
C LEU A 47 -2.91 -13.16 -7.24
N PRO A 48 -4.19 -13.50 -7.43
CA PRO A 48 -4.60 -14.80 -7.93
C PRO A 48 -3.87 -15.15 -9.22
N ASN A 49 -3.38 -16.39 -9.32
CA ASN A 49 -2.62 -16.91 -10.45
C ASN A 49 -1.28 -16.19 -10.75
N GLN A 50 -0.85 -15.27 -9.91
CA GLN A 50 0.46 -14.65 -10.07
C GLN A 50 1.56 -15.69 -9.86
N THR A 51 2.50 -15.76 -10.80
CA THR A 51 3.63 -16.67 -10.72
C THR A 51 4.87 -15.97 -10.19
N GLN A 52 5.83 -16.74 -9.67
CA GLN A 52 7.14 -16.23 -9.25
C GLN A 52 7.83 -15.42 -10.37
N GLN A 53 7.80 -15.94 -11.58
CA GLN A 53 8.38 -15.28 -12.74
C GLN A 53 7.70 -13.93 -13.04
N ALA A 54 6.37 -13.87 -13.00
CA ALA A 54 5.61 -12.64 -13.22
C ALA A 54 5.94 -11.59 -12.15
N TRP A 55 6.06 -12.02 -10.89
CA TRP A 55 6.47 -11.12 -9.81
C TRP A 55 7.90 -10.58 -10.02
N GLU A 56 8.85 -11.43 -10.36
CA GLU A 56 10.22 -11.00 -10.66
C GLU A 56 10.29 -10.03 -11.86
N GLU A 57 9.46 -10.21 -12.88
CA GLU A 57 9.36 -9.28 -14.00
C GLU A 57 8.81 -7.91 -13.56
N ASN A 58 7.81 -7.89 -12.68
CA ASN A 58 7.31 -6.65 -12.07
C ASN A 58 8.42 -5.91 -11.32
N LEU A 59 9.17 -6.61 -10.47
CA LEU A 59 10.29 -6.02 -9.72
C LEU A 59 11.39 -5.51 -10.65
N ARG A 60 11.75 -6.29 -11.67
CA ARG A 60 12.75 -5.88 -12.65
C ARG A 60 12.34 -4.61 -13.40
N GLN A 61 11.07 -4.51 -13.77
CA GLN A 61 10.55 -3.31 -14.41
C GLN A 61 10.51 -2.11 -13.47
N ALA A 62 10.12 -2.29 -12.21
CA ALA A 62 10.13 -1.25 -11.19
C ALA A 62 11.55 -0.72 -10.93
N ILE A 63 12.53 -1.61 -10.81
CA ILE A 63 13.95 -1.25 -10.63
C ILE A 63 14.47 -0.46 -11.85
N ARG A 64 14.10 -0.85 -13.07
CA ARG A 64 14.48 -0.12 -14.30
C ARG A 64 13.92 1.30 -14.35
N LEU A 65 12.77 1.54 -13.75
CA LEU A 65 12.21 2.89 -13.65
C LEU A 65 13.02 3.80 -12.74
N ASP A 66 13.95 3.27 -11.97
CA ASP A 66 14.87 4.01 -11.11
C ASP A 66 14.19 5.14 -10.34
N VAL A 67 13.13 4.82 -9.63
CA VAL A 67 12.43 5.72 -8.71
C VAL A 67 13.03 5.61 -7.32
N PRO A 68 13.10 6.69 -6.52
CA PRO A 68 13.72 6.64 -5.22
C PRO A 68 12.94 5.88 -4.15
N HIS A 69 11.64 5.65 -4.33
CA HIS A 69 10.78 4.99 -3.35
C HIS A 69 9.84 3.98 -4.01
N LEU A 70 9.61 2.87 -3.33
CA LEU A 70 8.77 1.76 -3.74
C LEU A 70 7.94 1.28 -2.57
N SER A 71 6.62 1.18 -2.76
CA SER A 71 5.73 0.47 -1.84
C SER A 71 5.29 -0.82 -2.51
N ALA A 72 5.32 -1.94 -1.79
CA ALA A 72 4.85 -3.22 -2.29
C ALA A 72 3.92 -3.85 -1.25
N TYR A 73 2.65 -3.98 -1.60
CA TYR A 73 1.61 -4.48 -0.71
C TYR A 73 1.20 -5.88 -1.10
N HIS A 74 1.08 -6.77 -0.11
CA HIS A 74 0.43 -8.05 -0.33
C HIS A 74 -1.08 -7.84 -0.51
N LEU A 75 -1.70 -8.54 -1.46
CA LEU A 75 -3.15 -8.49 -1.64
C LEU A 75 -3.86 -9.06 -0.41
N ILE A 76 -4.74 -8.27 0.18
CA ILE A 76 -5.57 -8.65 1.32
C ILE A 76 -7.02 -8.77 0.86
N TYR A 77 -7.69 -9.82 1.33
CA TYR A 77 -9.13 -10.06 1.11
C TYR A 77 -9.91 -9.53 2.31
N GLU A 78 -10.28 -8.28 2.27
CA GLU A 78 -10.95 -7.59 3.37
C GLU A 78 -12.46 -7.77 3.28
N GLU A 79 -13.11 -8.15 4.39
CA GLU A 79 -14.56 -8.30 4.48
C GLU A 79 -15.30 -7.05 4.01
N GLY A 80 -16.46 -7.26 3.38
CA GLY A 80 -17.29 -6.17 2.84
C GLY A 80 -16.84 -5.66 1.47
N THR A 81 -15.64 -6.03 0.97
CA THR A 81 -15.16 -5.63 -0.35
C THR A 81 -15.74 -6.51 -1.48
N ALA A 82 -15.71 -5.99 -2.71
CA ALA A 82 -16.10 -6.78 -3.88
C ALA A 82 -15.17 -7.98 -4.09
N LEU A 83 -13.89 -7.85 -3.76
CA LEU A 83 -12.91 -8.93 -3.87
C LEU A 83 -13.20 -10.06 -2.86
N TYR A 84 -13.56 -9.71 -1.63
CA TYR A 84 -13.95 -10.68 -0.62
C TYR A 84 -15.20 -11.49 -1.04
N LYS A 85 -16.18 -10.83 -1.65
CA LYS A 85 -17.36 -11.51 -2.21
C LYS A 85 -17.02 -12.49 -3.34
N LEU A 86 -15.99 -12.20 -4.13
CA LEU A 86 -15.50 -13.12 -5.15
C LEU A 86 -14.80 -14.33 -4.53
N LEU A 87 -14.08 -14.13 -3.44
CA LEU A 87 -13.46 -15.21 -2.65
C LEU A 87 -14.53 -16.13 -2.06
N GLU A 88 -15.54 -15.59 -1.36
CA GLU A 88 -16.66 -16.37 -0.80
C GLU A 88 -17.43 -17.14 -1.86
N ALA A 89 -17.60 -16.56 -3.05
CA ALA A 89 -18.23 -17.21 -4.18
C ALA A 89 -17.35 -18.27 -4.88
N GLY A 90 -16.13 -18.53 -4.42
CA GLY A 90 -15.19 -19.45 -5.03
C GLY A 90 -14.71 -19.05 -6.43
N LYS A 91 -14.88 -17.78 -6.81
CA LYS A 91 -14.46 -17.25 -8.12
C LYS A 91 -13.01 -16.81 -8.17
N VAL A 92 -12.38 -16.70 -7.02
CA VAL A 92 -10.99 -16.31 -6.84
C VAL A 92 -10.38 -17.23 -5.78
N THR A 93 -9.16 -17.69 -6.06
CA THR A 93 -8.38 -18.49 -5.11
C THR A 93 -7.13 -17.70 -4.74
N PRO A 94 -6.91 -17.41 -3.44
CA PRO A 94 -5.66 -16.82 -2.98
C PRO A 94 -4.45 -17.68 -3.32
N ILE A 95 -3.28 -17.08 -3.45
CA ILE A 95 -2.04 -17.85 -3.51
C ILE A 95 -1.82 -18.57 -2.17
N ASN A 96 -1.06 -19.67 -2.19
CA ASN A 96 -0.72 -20.37 -0.97
C ASN A 96 0.34 -19.59 -0.17
N GLU A 97 0.48 -19.94 1.11
CA GLU A 97 1.39 -19.27 2.04
C GLU A 97 2.86 -19.37 1.61
N GLU A 98 3.29 -20.55 1.12
CA GLU A 98 4.67 -20.77 0.67
C GLU A 98 5.04 -19.81 -0.48
N LEU A 99 4.15 -19.64 -1.46
CA LEU A 99 4.35 -18.71 -2.57
C LEU A 99 4.31 -17.25 -2.10
N SER A 100 3.44 -16.92 -1.14
CA SER A 100 3.39 -15.60 -0.53
C SER A 100 4.72 -15.23 0.14
N VAL A 101 5.26 -16.14 0.95
CA VAL A 101 6.58 -15.98 1.60
C VAL A 101 7.69 -15.87 0.55
N SER A 102 7.64 -16.70 -0.50
CA SER A 102 8.60 -16.64 -1.61
C SER A 102 8.59 -15.28 -2.32
N PHE A 103 7.39 -14.71 -2.57
CA PHE A 103 7.27 -13.38 -3.18
C PHE A 103 7.85 -12.29 -2.29
N PHE A 104 7.61 -12.37 -0.99
CA PHE A 104 8.15 -11.39 -0.05
C PHE A 104 9.68 -11.48 0.08
N SER A 105 10.23 -12.70 0.16
CA SER A 105 11.68 -12.89 0.18
C SER A 105 12.32 -12.35 -1.10
N THR A 106 11.74 -12.68 -2.27
CA THR A 106 12.22 -12.18 -3.56
C THR A 106 12.16 -10.65 -3.64
N LEU A 107 11.11 -10.03 -3.11
CA LEU A 107 10.98 -8.58 -3.02
C LEU A 107 12.15 -7.96 -2.26
N ILE A 108 12.43 -8.47 -1.06
CA ILE A 108 13.52 -7.98 -0.21
C ILE A 108 14.87 -8.13 -0.91
N ASP A 109 15.16 -9.32 -1.43
CA ASP A 109 16.46 -9.63 -2.05
C ASP A 109 16.71 -8.77 -3.29
N ARG A 110 15.74 -8.70 -4.21
CA ARG A 110 15.88 -7.93 -5.45
C ARG A 110 16.00 -6.43 -5.22
N LEU A 111 15.27 -5.89 -4.27
CA LEU A 111 15.37 -4.47 -3.94
C LEU A 111 16.66 -4.14 -3.19
N ALA A 112 17.11 -5.03 -2.28
CA ALA A 112 18.41 -4.87 -1.61
C ALA A 112 19.56 -4.91 -2.62
N GLU A 113 19.58 -5.87 -3.56
CA GLU A 113 20.55 -5.94 -4.67
C GLU A 113 20.57 -4.68 -5.51
N ALA A 114 19.39 -4.05 -5.70
CA ALA A 114 19.25 -2.79 -6.44
C ALA A 114 19.56 -1.53 -5.59
N GLY A 115 20.00 -1.70 -4.32
CA GLY A 115 20.41 -0.60 -3.44
C GLY A 115 19.25 0.12 -2.75
N TYR A 116 18.10 -0.50 -2.60
CA TYR A 116 17.01 -0.01 -1.77
C TYR A 116 17.16 -0.51 -0.34
N LEU A 117 16.77 0.31 0.61
CA LEU A 117 16.66 -0.01 2.02
C LEU A 117 15.22 -0.39 2.34
N HIS A 118 15.01 -1.56 2.94
CA HIS A 118 13.75 -1.99 3.50
C HIS A 118 13.61 -1.35 4.89
N TYR A 119 12.72 -0.38 5.08
CA TYR A 119 12.67 0.41 6.31
C TYR A 119 11.38 0.24 7.12
N GLU A 120 10.37 -0.39 6.53
CA GLU A 120 9.17 -0.88 7.20
C GLU A 120 8.53 -1.97 6.33
N ILE A 121 7.45 -2.61 6.77
CA ILE A 121 6.91 -3.86 6.19
C ILE A 121 6.73 -3.80 4.66
N SER A 122 6.16 -2.70 4.14
CA SER A 122 5.77 -2.58 2.75
C SER A 122 6.60 -1.58 1.95
N ASN A 123 7.50 -0.82 2.59
CA ASN A 123 8.16 0.31 1.95
C ASN A 123 9.67 0.15 1.85
N PHE A 124 10.17 0.49 0.67
CA PHE A 124 11.56 0.40 0.27
C PHE A 124 12.01 1.74 -0.32
N THR A 125 13.23 2.18 -0.02
CA THR A 125 13.69 3.49 -0.44
C THR A 125 15.17 3.53 -0.75
N ARG A 126 15.58 4.40 -1.67
CA ARG A 126 16.96 4.84 -1.78
C ARG A 126 17.34 5.64 -0.52
N PRO A 127 18.63 5.63 -0.09
CA PRO A 127 19.08 6.47 1.02
C PRO A 127 18.67 7.93 0.85
N GLY A 128 18.08 8.52 1.88
CA GLY A 128 17.64 9.92 1.88
C GLY A 128 16.20 10.18 1.40
N PHE A 129 15.48 9.16 0.89
CA PHE A 129 14.12 9.31 0.36
C PHE A 129 13.04 8.63 1.20
N PHE A 130 13.26 8.48 2.50
CA PHE A 130 12.28 7.91 3.42
C PHE A 130 10.97 8.69 3.40
N SER A 131 9.83 7.98 3.33
CA SER A 131 8.52 8.62 3.46
C SER A 131 8.36 9.19 4.87
N LYS A 132 8.35 10.51 4.98
CA LYS A 132 8.18 11.20 6.27
C LYS A 132 6.84 10.87 6.91
N HIS A 133 5.80 10.72 6.08
CA HIS A 133 4.46 10.37 6.54
C HIS A 133 4.43 8.96 7.11
N ASN A 134 4.85 7.95 6.35
CA ASN A 134 4.85 6.57 6.81
C ASN A 134 5.75 6.37 8.04
N SER A 135 6.95 6.95 8.03
CA SER A 135 7.87 6.86 9.18
C SER A 135 7.29 7.49 10.45
N SER A 136 6.38 8.46 10.34
CA SER A 136 5.80 9.10 11.52
C SER A 136 4.94 8.16 12.36
N TYR A 137 4.27 7.18 11.74
CA TYR A 137 3.48 6.17 12.46
C TYR A 137 4.37 5.25 13.32
N TRP A 138 5.53 4.88 12.79
CA TRP A 138 6.48 4.00 13.49
C TRP A 138 7.31 4.70 14.57
N THR A 139 7.36 6.03 14.54
CA THR A 139 8.11 6.83 15.52
C THR A 139 7.25 7.38 16.66
N GLY A 140 5.99 6.94 16.78
CA GLY A 140 5.08 7.36 17.85
C GLY A 140 4.70 8.85 17.81
N LYS A 141 4.79 9.48 16.64
CA LYS A 141 4.37 10.89 16.49
C LYS A 141 2.87 11.01 16.59
N LYS A 142 2.43 12.06 17.30
CA LYS A 142 1.02 12.41 17.40
C LYS A 142 0.48 12.83 16.03
N TYR A 143 -0.74 12.42 15.71
CA TYR A 143 -1.43 12.81 14.50
C TYR A 143 -2.93 12.93 14.72
N LEU A 144 -3.58 13.77 13.92
CA LEU A 144 -5.02 13.97 13.89
C LEU A 144 -5.60 13.43 12.59
N GLY A 145 -6.52 12.50 12.69
CA GLY A 145 -7.26 11.96 11.57
C GLY A 145 -8.46 12.81 11.21
N LEU A 146 -8.59 13.20 9.95
CA LEU A 146 -9.72 13.97 9.43
C LEU A 146 -10.52 13.13 8.44
N GLY A 147 -11.83 13.06 8.64
CA GLY A 147 -12.76 12.31 7.81
C GLY A 147 -13.25 11.00 8.43
N PRO A 148 -14.24 10.34 7.77
CA PRO A 148 -14.75 9.05 8.23
C PRO A 148 -13.65 7.98 8.30
N SER A 149 -13.72 7.12 9.30
CA SER A 149 -12.73 6.06 9.60
C SER A 149 -11.30 6.55 9.85
N ALA A 150 -11.03 7.85 9.85
CA ALA A 150 -9.68 8.35 10.08
C ALA A 150 -9.27 8.16 11.54
N HIS A 151 -8.03 7.71 11.73
CA HIS A 151 -7.45 7.48 13.05
C HIS A 151 -6.70 8.71 13.54
N SER A 152 -6.70 8.92 14.85
CA SER A 152 -5.91 9.92 15.58
C SER A 152 -5.05 9.22 16.63
N TYR A 153 -3.91 9.84 16.98
CA TYR A 153 -3.06 9.38 18.06
C TYR A 153 -2.51 10.57 18.83
N ASN A 154 -2.79 10.61 20.14
CA ASN A 154 -2.39 11.70 21.01
C ASN A 154 -1.06 11.45 21.75
N GLY A 155 -0.41 10.32 21.52
CA GLY A 155 0.81 9.87 22.18
C GLY A 155 0.56 8.82 23.28
N ILE A 156 -0.69 8.56 23.62
CA ILE A 156 -1.13 7.57 24.63
C ILE A 156 -2.24 6.71 24.02
N ASP A 157 -3.34 7.35 23.58
CA ASP A 157 -4.53 6.70 23.08
C ASP A 157 -4.62 6.80 21.55
N ARG A 158 -5.13 5.76 20.92
CA ARG A 158 -5.55 5.77 19.52
C ARG A 158 -7.08 5.89 19.48
N GLU A 159 -7.57 6.80 18.66
CA GLU A 159 -8.98 7.07 18.45
C GLU A 159 -9.30 7.04 16.95
N TRP A 160 -10.53 6.74 16.57
CA TRP A 160 -10.94 6.79 15.16
C TRP A 160 -12.35 7.39 15.02
N ASN A 161 -12.58 8.01 13.88
CA ASN A 161 -13.86 8.57 13.52
C ASN A 161 -14.84 7.48 13.05
N PRO A 162 -16.16 7.68 13.21
CA PRO A 162 -17.16 6.75 12.68
C PRO A 162 -16.98 6.59 11.16
N SER A 163 -17.20 5.37 10.64
CA SER A 163 -17.07 5.05 9.21
C SER A 163 -18.20 5.62 8.34
N SER A 164 -19.36 5.88 8.93
CA SER A 164 -20.52 6.46 8.25
C SER A 164 -20.33 7.97 8.05
N LEU A 165 -20.33 8.42 6.80
CA LEU A 165 -20.23 9.85 6.47
C LEU A 165 -21.33 10.70 7.11
N PRO A 166 -22.63 10.31 7.11
CA PRO A 166 -23.67 11.07 7.80
C PRO A 166 -23.42 11.19 9.29
N ILE A 167 -23.04 10.11 9.97
CA ILE A 167 -22.74 10.12 11.42
C ILE A 167 -21.52 10.99 11.72
N TYR A 168 -20.50 10.94 10.85
CA TYR A 168 -19.32 11.79 11.00
C TYR A 168 -19.67 13.28 10.90
N ILE A 169 -20.49 13.68 9.91
CA ILE A 169 -20.93 15.08 9.72
C ILE A 169 -21.77 15.54 10.90
N ASP A 170 -22.76 14.75 11.31
CA ASP A 170 -23.61 15.06 12.46
C ASP A 170 -22.78 15.23 13.76
N GLY A 171 -21.81 14.33 13.99
CA GLY A 171 -20.89 14.41 15.11
C GLY A 171 -20.05 15.69 15.12
N ILE A 172 -19.60 16.17 13.96
CA ILE A 172 -18.87 17.44 13.83
C ILE A 172 -19.78 18.63 14.12
N GLU A 173 -21.00 18.66 13.54
CA GLU A 173 -21.95 19.76 13.69
C GLU A 173 -22.50 19.87 15.12
N THR A 174 -22.75 18.74 15.76
CA THR A 174 -23.30 18.70 17.15
C THR A 174 -22.21 18.75 18.23
N VAL A 175 -20.92 18.73 17.84
CA VAL A 175 -19.77 18.62 18.78
C VAL A 175 -19.88 17.40 19.70
N SER A 176 -20.67 16.41 19.32
CA SER A 176 -20.84 15.16 20.06
C SER A 176 -19.91 14.08 19.51
N TYR A 177 -18.65 14.10 19.96
CA TYR A 177 -17.69 13.05 19.60
C TYR A 177 -17.92 11.80 20.44
N THR A 178 -18.53 10.77 19.85
CA THR A 178 -18.40 9.41 20.35
C THR A 178 -17.06 8.84 19.86
N HIS A 179 -15.98 9.13 20.58
CA HIS A 179 -14.70 8.50 20.35
C HIS A 179 -14.79 7.04 20.81
N LEU A 180 -14.67 6.11 19.88
CA LEU A 180 -14.40 4.73 20.23
C LEU A 180 -12.92 4.69 20.64
N ARG A 181 -12.67 4.54 21.95
CA ARG A 181 -11.32 4.36 22.48
C ARG A 181 -10.98 2.87 22.43
N ALA A 182 -9.95 2.50 21.70
CA ALA A 182 -9.31 1.22 21.89
C ALA A 182 -8.04 1.44 22.71
N HIS A 183 -7.95 0.76 23.84
CA HIS A 183 -6.70 0.54 24.55
C HIS A 183 -5.94 -0.57 23.81
N GLU A 184 -5.32 -0.24 22.68
CA GLU A 184 -4.30 -1.08 22.10
C GLU A 184 -2.94 -0.56 22.59
N THR A 185 -2.31 -1.34 23.42
CA THR A 185 -0.90 -1.11 23.80
C THR A 185 -0.02 -1.43 22.61
N LEU A 186 1.13 -0.73 22.48
CA LEU A 186 2.16 -0.94 21.45
C LEU A 186 2.70 -2.39 21.38
N SER A 187 2.23 -3.30 22.23
CA SER A 187 2.57 -4.72 22.25
C SER A 187 1.71 -5.60 21.33
N ASP A 188 0.70 -5.03 20.66
CA ASP A 188 -0.25 -5.77 19.81
C ASP A 188 -0.04 -5.50 18.30
N LEU A 189 1.15 -4.99 17.94
CA LEU A 189 1.61 -4.80 16.56
C LEU A 189 2.70 -5.77 16.18
#